data_fb379ee2e6c3742ce3c1d8023e5bf8b9
#
_entry.id   fb379ee2e6c3742ce3c1d8023e5bf8b9
#
_cell.length_a   1.000
_cell.length_b   1.000
_cell.length_c   1.000
_cell.angle_alpha   90.00
_cell.angle_beta   90.00
_cell.angle_gamma   90.00
#
_symmetry.space_group_name_H-M   'P 1'
#
loop_
_entity.id
_entity.type
_entity.pdbx_description
1 polymer ?
#
loop_
_entity_poly.entity_id
_entity_poly.type
_entity_poly.pdbx_seq_one_letter_code
_entity_poly.pdbx_strand_id
1 'polypeptide(L)'
;MRHYRISDQNPIKTKRLILTPLTAKELAALETLEQDELMRGALGEMRRNVVEYPDRALWHTGWQISLKKGGQAVGLLGFHGVAVEQTVELGYDIFPQYRKNGYCAEAIRALCDWAFRCEGVYFISVLV
;
A
#
# COMPACT_ATOMS: atom_id res chain seq x y z
N MET A 1 15.47 -9.94 14.55
CA MET A 1 15.28 -8.98 13.42
C MET A 1 13.93 -9.23 12.76
N ARG A 2 13.16 -8.17 12.60
CA ARG A 2 11.88 -8.27 11.92
C ARG A 2 12.05 -8.24 10.41
N HIS A 3 11.28 -9.09 9.73
CA HIS A 3 11.22 -9.12 8.27
C HIS A 3 9.85 -8.63 7.83
N TYR A 4 9.83 -7.78 6.81
CA TYR A 4 8.62 -7.20 6.27
C TYR A 4 8.33 -7.75 4.87
N ARG A 5 8.27 -9.07 4.78
CA ARG A 5 7.95 -9.78 3.54
C ARG A 5 6.45 -9.80 3.32
N ILE A 6 6.05 -9.71 2.06
CA ILE A 6 4.63 -9.76 1.69
C ILE A 6 4.00 -11.07 2.14
N SER A 7 4.73 -12.19 1.98
CA SER A 7 4.24 -13.53 2.36
C SER A 7 3.96 -13.68 3.85
N ASP A 8 4.57 -12.84 4.69
CA ASP A 8 4.44 -12.95 6.15
C ASP A 8 3.31 -12.06 6.69
N GLN A 9 2.64 -11.30 5.81
CA GLN A 9 1.63 -10.33 6.22
C GLN A 9 0.23 -10.75 5.81
N ASN A 10 -0.65 -10.90 6.78
CA ASN A 10 -2.07 -11.10 6.53
C ASN A 10 -2.71 -9.78 6.09
N PRO A 11 -3.79 -9.81 5.30
CA PRO A 11 -4.53 -8.60 4.98
C PRO A 11 -5.02 -7.89 6.23
N ILE A 12 -5.02 -6.56 6.18
CA ILE A 12 -5.55 -5.73 7.26
C ILE A 12 -7.03 -5.51 7.00
N LYS A 13 -7.88 -5.86 7.96
CA LYS A 13 -9.33 -5.72 7.83
C LYS A 13 -9.82 -4.55 8.66
N THR A 14 -10.69 -3.74 8.07
CA THR A 14 -11.37 -2.65 8.75
C THR A 14 -12.87 -2.94 8.77
N LYS A 15 -13.69 -1.96 9.13
CA LYS A 15 -15.13 -2.12 9.12
C LYS A 15 -15.67 -2.46 7.72
N ARG A 16 -15.20 -1.76 6.69
CA ARG A 16 -15.71 -1.89 5.31
C ARG A 16 -14.67 -2.40 4.31
N LEU A 17 -13.38 -2.42 4.68
CA LEU A 17 -12.29 -2.59 3.74
C LEU A 17 -11.38 -3.75 4.12
N ILE A 18 -10.65 -4.23 3.11
CA ILE A 18 -9.54 -5.16 3.27
C ILE A 18 -8.34 -4.54 2.54
N LEU A 19 -7.23 -4.38 3.27
CA LEU A 19 -5.98 -3.88 2.69
C LEU A 19 -5.05 -5.06 2.48
N THR A 20 -4.70 -5.33 1.23
CA THR A 20 -3.87 -6.49 0.87
C THR A 20 -2.58 -6.01 0.20
N PRO A 21 -1.40 -6.37 0.76
CA PRO A 21 -0.14 -6.01 0.11
C PRO A 21 0.02 -6.81 -1.18
N LEU A 22 0.32 -6.11 -2.28
CA LEU A 22 0.43 -6.72 -3.60
C LEU A 22 1.79 -7.37 -3.78
N THR A 23 1.80 -8.56 -4.36
CA THR A 23 3.04 -9.27 -4.72
C THR A 23 3.67 -8.63 -5.96
N ALA A 24 4.94 -8.94 -6.22
CA ALA A 24 5.62 -8.49 -7.44
C ALA A 24 4.86 -8.91 -8.70
N LYS A 25 4.33 -10.12 -8.70
CA LYS A 25 3.55 -10.66 -9.83
C LYS A 25 2.26 -9.85 -10.05
N GLU A 26 1.57 -9.52 -8.97
CA GLU A 26 0.35 -8.71 -9.02
C GLU A 26 0.65 -7.29 -9.48
N LEU A 27 1.74 -6.70 -9.00
CA LEU A 27 2.18 -5.38 -9.44
C LEU A 27 2.52 -5.36 -10.93
N ALA A 28 3.19 -6.41 -11.42
CA ALA A 28 3.52 -6.54 -12.84
C ALA A 28 2.26 -6.62 -13.70
N ALA A 29 1.25 -7.36 -13.26
CA ALA A 29 -0.02 -7.46 -13.96
C ALA A 29 -0.74 -6.11 -14.04
N LEU A 30 -0.78 -5.38 -12.92
CA LEU A 30 -1.39 -4.05 -12.89
C LEU A 30 -0.63 -3.06 -13.77
N GLU A 31 0.70 -3.10 -13.73
CA GLU A 31 1.56 -2.25 -14.56
C GLU A 31 1.25 -2.44 -16.04
N THR A 32 1.07 -3.69 -16.46
CA THR A 32 0.78 -4.03 -17.86
C THR A 32 -0.57 -3.47 -18.32
N LEU A 33 -1.56 -3.44 -17.42
CA LEU A 33 -2.91 -2.98 -17.74
C LEU A 33 -3.08 -1.47 -17.59
N GLU A 34 -2.18 -0.79 -16.87
CA GLU A 34 -2.32 0.61 -16.55
C GLU A 34 -2.01 1.50 -17.76
N GLN A 35 -2.93 2.39 -18.07
CA GLN A 35 -2.79 3.31 -19.20
C GLN A 35 -2.24 4.68 -18.80
N ASP A 36 -2.42 5.09 -17.55
CA ASP A 36 -1.84 6.34 -17.05
C ASP A 36 -0.34 6.16 -16.85
N GLU A 37 0.47 7.00 -17.49
CA GLU A 37 1.93 6.89 -17.45
C GLU A 37 2.50 7.08 -16.04
N LEU A 38 1.96 8.02 -15.28
CA LEU A 38 2.46 8.26 -13.91
C LEU A 38 2.18 7.07 -13.00
N MET A 39 0.97 6.53 -13.07
CA MET A 39 0.59 5.37 -12.27
C MET A 39 1.36 4.13 -12.71
N ARG A 40 1.55 3.93 -14.01
CA ARG A 40 2.34 2.81 -14.53
C ARG A 40 3.78 2.88 -14.05
N GLY A 41 4.36 4.09 -14.06
CA GLY A 41 5.71 4.32 -13.55
C GLY A 41 5.82 4.00 -12.06
N ALA A 42 4.82 4.41 -11.27
CA ALA A 42 4.77 4.12 -9.85
C ALA A 42 4.66 2.61 -9.57
N LEU A 43 3.82 1.90 -10.31
CA LEU A 43 3.67 0.44 -10.17
C LEU A 43 4.97 -0.29 -10.54
N GLY A 44 5.64 0.17 -11.58
CA GLY A 44 6.94 -0.40 -11.99
C GLY A 44 8.02 -0.18 -10.95
N GLU A 45 8.06 0.99 -10.33
CA GLU A 45 9.00 1.28 -9.24
C GLU A 45 8.72 0.39 -8.04
N MET A 46 7.46 0.26 -7.63
CA MET A 46 7.07 -0.65 -6.55
C MET A 46 7.53 -2.08 -6.84
N ARG A 47 7.26 -2.57 -8.04
CA ARG A 47 7.63 -3.92 -8.45
C ARG A 47 9.14 -4.14 -8.37
N ARG A 48 9.93 -3.22 -8.90
CA ARG A 48 11.39 -3.31 -8.87
C ARG A 48 11.91 -3.34 -7.44
N ASN A 49 11.38 -2.49 -6.58
CA ASN A 49 11.82 -2.40 -5.18
C ASN A 49 11.40 -3.62 -4.37
N VAL A 50 10.22 -4.18 -4.63
CA VAL A 50 9.76 -5.41 -3.96
C VAL A 50 10.69 -6.57 -4.32
N VAL A 51 11.11 -6.69 -5.58
CA VAL A 51 12.02 -7.74 -6.02
C VAL A 51 13.41 -7.55 -5.43
N GLU A 52 13.91 -6.30 -5.41
CA GLU A 52 15.25 -6.01 -4.93
C GLU A 52 15.36 -6.08 -3.40
N TYR A 53 14.30 -5.71 -2.68
CA TYR A 53 14.30 -5.64 -1.21
C TYR A 53 13.18 -6.50 -0.61
N PRO A 54 13.23 -7.83 -0.80
CA PRO A 54 12.12 -8.69 -0.35
C PRO A 54 11.85 -8.64 1.15
N ASP A 55 12.87 -8.38 1.98
CA ASP A 55 12.69 -8.28 3.42
C ASP A 55 12.11 -6.93 3.88
N ARG A 56 11.96 -5.99 2.95
CA ARG A 56 11.36 -4.68 3.18
C ARG A 56 10.19 -4.43 2.23
N ALA A 57 9.69 -5.48 1.62
CA ALA A 57 8.69 -5.37 0.56
C ALA A 57 7.42 -4.65 1.02
N LEU A 58 7.00 -4.84 2.27
CA LEU A 58 5.82 -4.16 2.81
C LEU A 58 5.93 -2.65 2.82
N TRP A 59 7.17 -2.12 2.81
CA TRP A 59 7.44 -0.68 2.77
C TRP A 59 7.60 -0.14 1.36
N HIS A 60 7.62 -1.01 0.35
CA HIS A 60 7.78 -0.63 -1.05
C HIS A 60 6.58 -0.95 -1.91
N THR A 61 5.79 -1.96 -1.51
CA THR A 61 4.63 -2.37 -2.31
C THR A 61 3.42 -1.47 -2.10
N GLY A 62 2.50 -1.52 -3.05
CA GLY A 62 1.17 -0.96 -2.87
C GLY A 62 0.27 -1.95 -2.13
N TRP A 63 -0.58 -1.44 -1.26
CA TRP A 63 -1.60 -2.21 -0.58
C TRP A 63 -2.91 -1.92 -1.29
N GLN A 64 -3.51 -2.95 -1.87
CA GLN A 64 -4.79 -2.80 -2.55
C GLN A 64 -5.91 -2.63 -1.53
N ILE A 65 -6.76 -1.63 -1.76
CA ILE A 65 -7.94 -1.39 -0.94
C ILE A 65 -9.11 -2.05 -1.64
N SER A 66 -9.75 -3.02 -0.97
CA SER A 66 -10.92 -3.70 -1.50
C SER A 66 -12.08 -3.59 -0.53
N LEU A 67 -13.31 -3.61 -1.07
CA LEU A 67 -14.50 -3.66 -0.23
C LEU A 67 -14.66 -5.07 0.33
N LYS A 68 -14.96 -5.18 1.62
CA LYS A 68 -15.30 -6.46 2.23
C LYS A 68 -16.50 -7.08 1.53
N LYS A 69 -17.50 -6.25 1.23
CA LYS A 69 -18.72 -6.69 0.56
C LYS A 69 -18.53 -6.56 -0.94
N GLY A 70 -18.49 -7.68 -1.61
CA GLY A 70 -18.34 -7.73 -3.07
C GLY A 70 -16.91 -7.86 -3.57
N GLY A 71 -15.92 -7.46 -2.78
CA GLY A 71 -14.51 -7.67 -3.12
C GLY A 71 -13.92 -6.73 -4.16
N GLN A 72 -14.65 -5.68 -4.59
CA GLN A 72 -14.14 -4.77 -5.61
C GLN A 72 -12.95 -3.97 -5.10
N ALA A 73 -11.93 -3.83 -5.92
CA ALA A 73 -10.81 -2.93 -5.64
C ALA A 73 -11.27 -1.49 -5.81
N VAL A 74 -11.02 -0.65 -4.81
CA VAL A 74 -11.44 0.74 -4.82
C VAL A 74 -10.27 1.71 -4.83
N GLY A 75 -9.06 1.23 -4.61
CA GLY A 75 -7.88 2.08 -4.61
C GLY A 75 -6.62 1.35 -4.18
N LEU A 76 -5.58 2.16 -3.99
CA LEU A 76 -4.24 1.68 -3.65
C LEU A 76 -3.61 2.68 -2.69
N LEU A 77 -2.87 2.20 -1.71
CA LEU A 77 -2.06 3.06 -0.88
C LEU A 77 -0.77 2.33 -0.51
N GLY A 78 0.24 3.08 -0.08
CA GLY A 78 1.51 2.45 0.29
C GLY A 78 2.56 3.45 0.71
N PHE A 79 3.64 2.93 1.26
CA PHE A 79 4.76 3.75 1.73
C PHE A 79 5.83 3.87 0.65
N HIS A 80 6.59 4.94 0.69
CA HIS A 80 7.72 5.20 -0.20
C HIS A 80 9.03 4.79 0.47
N GLY A 81 9.16 3.49 0.78
CA GLY A 81 10.35 2.91 1.38
C GLY A 81 10.31 2.85 2.90
N VAL A 82 11.42 2.41 3.49
CA VAL A 82 11.57 2.29 4.93
C VAL A 82 11.72 3.65 5.60
N ALA A 83 11.54 3.68 6.92
CA ALA A 83 11.64 4.93 7.69
C ALA A 83 13.01 5.58 7.54
N VAL A 84 13.00 6.90 7.29
CA VAL A 84 14.18 7.76 7.30
C VAL A 84 13.96 8.76 8.43
N GLU A 85 14.89 8.81 9.37
CA GLU A 85 14.76 9.64 10.58
C GLU A 85 13.41 9.41 11.26
N GLN A 86 13.01 8.11 11.38
CA GLN A 86 11.78 7.67 12.06
C GLN A 86 10.49 8.09 11.34
N THR A 87 10.59 8.59 10.11
CA THR A 87 9.45 9.04 9.31
C THR A 87 9.29 8.20 8.07
N VAL A 88 8.06 7.76 7.79
CA VAL A 88 7.69 7.15 6.51
C VAL A 88 6.70 8.05 5.79
N GLU A 89 6.74 8.00 4.46
CA GLU A 89 5.87 8.80 3.60
C GLU A 89 4.82 7.89 2.98
N LEU A 90 3.56 8.29 3.08
CA LEU A 90 2.41 7.51 2.60
C LEU A 90 1.77 8.20 1.41
N GLY A 91 1.60 7.47 0.32
CA GLY A 91 0.83 7.90 -0.84
C GLY A 91 -0.42 7.05 -1.01
N TYR A 92 -1.42 7.59 -1.71
CA TYR A 92 -2.68 6.89 -1.92
C TYR A 92 -3.37 7.35 -3.19
N ASP A 93 -4.25 6.49 -3.71
CA ASP A 93 -5.14 6.81 -4.83
C ASP A 93 -6.44 6.03 -4.66
N ILE A 94 -7.57 6.74 -4.64
CA ILE A 94 -8.90 6.13 -4.66
C ILE A 94 -9.47 6.34 -6.07
N PHE A 95 -9.96 5.26 -6.67
CA PHE A 95 -10.52 5.33 -8.02
C PHE A 95 -11.71 6.28 -8.02
N PRO A 96 -11.88 7.11 -9.08
CA PRO A 96 -12.86 8.20 -9.08
C PRO A 96 -14.28 7.79 -8.68
N GLN A 97 -14.76 6.63 -9.14
CA GLN A 97 -16.11 6.16 -8.87
C GLN A 97 -16.36 5.78 -7.40
N TYR A 98 -15.30 5.65 -6.60
CA TYR A 98 -15.40 5.28 -5.19
C TYR A 98 -15.05 6.42 -4.23
N ARG A 99 -14.79 7.62 -4.77
CA ARG A 99 -14.46 8.79 -3.94
C ARG A 99 -15.69 9.28 -3.19
N LYS A 100 -15.45 10.08 -2.14
CA LYS A 100 -16.49 10.69 -1.29
C LYS A 100 -17.30 9.70 -0.45
N ASN A 101 -16.72 8.52 -0.19
CA ASN A 101 -17.33 7.50 0.67
C ASN A 101 -16.60 7.32 2.00
N GLY A 102 -15.50 8.05 2.21
CA GLY A 102 -14.68 7.91 3.42
C GLY A 102 -13.72 6.73 3.38
N TYR A 103 -13.59 6.04 2.26
CA TYR A 103 -12.71 4.88 2.16
C TYR A 103 -11.24 5.26 2.33
N CYS A 104 -10.82 6.40 1.79
CA CYS A 104 -9.45 6.86 1.90
C CYS A 104 -9.03 7.05 3.35
N ALA A 105 -9.83 7.78 4.12
CA ALA A 105 -9.56 8.02 5.55
C ALA A 105 -9.52 6.72 6.34
N GLU A 106 -10.46 5.81 6.07
CA GLU A 106 -10.52 4.51 6.74
C GLU A 106 -9.26 3.67 6.44
N ALA A 107 -8.83 3.64 5.18
CA ALA A 107 -7.65 2.89 4.75
C ALA A 107 -6.36 3.49 5.33
N ILE A 108 -6.21 4.81 5.27
CA ILE A 108 -5.03 5.51 5.81
C ILE A 108 -4.90 5.24 7.30
N ARG A 109 -6.00 5.34 8.05
CA ARG A 109 -5.99 5.09 9.50
C ARG A 109 -5.52 3.66 9.80
N ALA A 110 -6.04 2.69 9.07
CA ALA A 110 -5.69 1.29 9.30
C ALA A 110 -4.23 1.01 8.99
N LEU A 111 -3.72 1.54 7.88
CA LEU A 111 -2.32 1.33 7.51
C LEU A 111 -1.38 2.09 8.43
N CYS A 112 -1.76 3.28 8.89
CA CYS A 112 -0.99 4.04 9.88
C CYS A 112 -0.90 3.28 11.20
N ASP A 113 -2.01 2.70 11.66
CA ASP A 113 -2.02 1.91 12.90
C ASP A 113 -1.06 0.72 12.78
N TRP A 114 -1.05 0.06 11.62
CA TRP A 114 -0.10 -1.02 11.35
C TRP A 114 1.34 -0.50 11.41
N ALA A 115 1.63 0.61 10.74
CA ALA A 115 2.97 1.17 10.65
C ALA A 115 3.51 1.60 12.01
N PHE A 116 2.67 2.20 12.85
CA PHE A 116 3.10 2.64 14.19
C PHE A 116 3.40 1.46 15.13
N ARG A 117 2.91 0.27 14.82
CA ARG A 117 3.30 -0.94 15.55
C ARG A 117 4.63 -1.50 15.07
N CYS A 118 5.16 -1.01 13.96
CA CYS A 118 6.44 -1.44 13.42
C CYS A 118 7.58 -0.70 14.10
N GLU A 119 8.72 -1.38 14.24
CA GLU A 119 9.90 -0.83 14.87
C GLU A 119 10.45 0.34 14.04
N GLY A 120 10.79 1.44 14.72
CA GLY A 120 11.45 2.58 14.10
C GLY A 120 10.55 3.61 13.42
N VAL A 121 9.24 3.42 13.48
CA VAL A 121 8.29 4.38 12.88
C VAL A 121 7.62 5.20 13.96
N TYR A 122 7.89 6.49 13.99
CA TYR A 122 7.31 7.42 14.95
C TYR A 122 6.47 8.51 14.30
N PHE A 123 6.71 8.79 13.02
CA PHE A 123 6.01 9.83 12.27
C PHE A 123 5.59 9.30 10.89
N ILE A 124 4.42 9.70 10.44
CA ILE A 124 3.94 9.36 9.09
C ILE A 124 3.55 10.66 8.40
N SER A 125 4.17 10.90 7.24
CA SER A 125 3.85 12.02 6.36
C SER A 125 2.92 11.50 5.26
N VAL A 126 1.82 12.19 5.01
CA VAL A 126 0.86 11.81 3.98
C VAL A 126 0.96 12.80 2.82
N LEU A 127 1.15 12.27 1.61
CA LEU A 127 1.17 13.08 0.39
C LEU A 127 -0.26 13.49 0.04
N VAL A 128 -0.46 14.77 -0.15
CA VAL A 128 -1.78 15.33 -0.46
C VAL A 128 -1.86 15.72 -1.93
#